data_9b92099d3b26e21af2f892396b8c3f77
#
_entry.id   9b92099d3b26e21af2f892396b8c3f77
#
_cell.length_a   1.000
_cell.length_b   1.000
_cell.length_c   1.000
_cell.angle_alpha   90.00
_cell.angle_beta   90.00
_cell.angle_gamma   90.00
#
_symmetry.space_group_name_H-M   'P 1'
#
loop_
_entity.id
_entity.type
_entity.pdbx_description
1 polymer ?
#
loop_
_entity_poly.entity_id
_entity_poly.type
_entity_poly.pdbx_seq_one_letter_code
_entity_poly.pdbx_strand_id
1 'polypeptide(L)'
;MKKLFTLVAAALSSLAMMAQGWPADYKGVMLQGFAWDSYAESQWPVLEEQADEISEFFNLIWVPNSAYAGSMSMNMGYHPVYWFKQDCAFGTEAQLRSMIKTYKDKGVGFIADIVINHRNGVGGSWVDFPAETYNGKTYQLGLADICANDECAKNGYKPTGANDTGEAWDGARDLDHTSAHVQENVNAYLDFLKNDIGYEGFRYDFVKGYASKYNGMYNAEAKIDYSVGEYWDGNVSLVKNWIDGTKVDGVIQSAAFDFPLKYYINDAIGNGQWSRLDGSSLASDATYKRYSVTFVDNHDTYRDNNKCPANLEAANAYILTMPGTPCVFLNHWKAYKTAIKKMILIRRIAGISNMSLIAGKKSYTGGYQVKVKGDNGSVMCLLGETPGIVLDGYKLALEGTNYKIYVEEKLDISSLDNVKEEEKEKFVMPECCTAEEGKMYAFFEVPSYWDTTNGIYCWCWNGTQNFTGGSWPGEKCTKVGEAANGNQIWKWVGPNASEGAPTGIIFSVKGGPQTSDLDYHEGGYYDNVTGFLGDMSTSGISGIIADAPLGNAPIKVFTLTGMELRRCAAGTTIADAVKGLPNGIYIVGSRKIVVNQ
;
A
#
# COMPACT_ATOMS: atom_id res chain seq x y z
N MET A 1 -40.62 39.77 -24.84
CA MET A 1 -39.36 39.33 -25.43
C MET A 1 -38.19 39.09 -24.45
N LYS A 2 -38.20 39.69 -23.22
CA LYS A 2 -37.13 39.48 -22.22
C LYS A 2 -37.19 38.16 -21.41
N LYS A 3 -38.31 37.45 -21.40
CA LYS A 3 -38.46 36.14 -20.66
C LYS A 3 -38.09 34.91 -21.49
N LEU A 4 -37.89 35.05 -22.79
CA LEU A 4 -37.52 33.92 -23.66
C LEU A 4 -36.00 33.71 -23.75
N PHE A 5 -35.19 34.76 -23.49
CA PHE A 5 -33.73 34.67 -23.50
C PHE A 5 -33.14 34.03 -22.23
N THR A 6 -33.85 34.10 -21.10
CA THR A 6 -33.35 33.51 -19.82
C THR A 6 -33.53 31.99 -19.77
N LEU A 7 -34.48 31.42 -20.50
CA LEU A 7 -34.70 29.96 -20.57
C LEU A 7 -33.71 29.25 -21.51
N VAL A 8 -33.22 29.92 -22.55
CA VAL A 8 -32.23 29.36 -23.48
C VAL A 8 -30.82 29.36 -22.86
N ALA A 9 -30.48 30.33 -22.01
CA ALA A 9 -29.21 30.36 -21.29
C ALA A 9 -29.13 29.30 -20.17
N ALA A 10 -30.27 28.96 -19.54
CA ALA A 10 -30.31 27.90 -18.53
C ALA A 10 -30.31 26.46 -19.13
N ALA A 11 -30.74 26.30 -20.40
CA ALA A 11 -30.70 25.01 -21.11
C ALA A 11 -29.35 24.71 -21.74
N LEU A 12 -28.46 25.71 -21.89
CA LEU A 12 -27.10 25.52 -22.42
C LEU A 12 -26.04 25.22 -21.34
N SER A 13 -26.38 25.40 -20.06
CA SER A 13 -25.48 25.10 -18.94
C SER A 13 -25.64 23.67 -18.38
N SER A 14 -26.59 22.86 -18.88
CA SER A 14 -26.81 21.47 -18.47
C SER A 14 -26.22 20.41 -19.44
N LEU A 15 -25.42 20.81 -20.41
CA LEU A 15 -24.90 19.93 -21.48
C LEU A 15 -23.40 19.64 -21.35
N ALA A 16 -22.80 19.74 -20.16
CA ALA A 16 -21.36 19.48 -20.03
C ALA A 16 -20.97 18.85 -18.69
N MET A 17 -21.65 17.78 -18.30
CA MET A 17 -21.02 16.77 -17.44
C MET A 17 -21.12 15.42 -18.14
N MET A 18 -20.49 15.30 -19.28
CA MET A 18 -20.16 13.99 -19.85
C MET A 18 -19.03 13.44 -19.01
N ALA A 19 -19.18 12.21 -18.54
CA ALA A 19 -18.10 11.43 -17.95
C ALA A 19 -16.84 11.59 -18.82
N GLN A 20 -15.76 12.11 -18.26
CA GLN A 20 -14.54 12.44 -18.99
C GLN A 20 -13.34 11.64 -18.48
N GLY A 21 -13.59 10.42 -17.96
CA GLY A 21 -12.57 9.51 -17.49
C GLY A 21 -11.84 9.93 -16.20
N TRP A 22 -11.77 11.23 -15.92
CA TRP A 22 -11.30 11.82 -14.65
C TRP A 22 -11.78 13.26 -14.52
N PRO A 23 -12.35 13.68 -13.38
CA PRO A 23 -12.84 15.06 -13.22
C PRO A 23 -11.73 16.11 -13.35
N ALA A 24 -12.03 17.26 -13.97
CA ALA A 24 -11.14 18.40 -13.94
C ALA A 24 -11.17 19.08 -12.56
N ASP A 25 -10.07 19.77 -12.23
CA ASP A 25 -9.90 20.47 -10.94
C ASP A 25 -10.12 19.60 -9.71
N TYR A 26 -9.89 18.29 -9.85
CA TYR A 26 -10.03 17.34 -8.77
C TYR A 26 -8.95 17.54 -7.71
N LYS A 27 -9.36 17.81 -6.48
CA LYS A 27 -8.47 18.10 -5.33
C LYS A 27 -8.25 16.91 -4.42
N GLY A 28 -8.98 15.81 -4.66
CA GLY A 28 -8.93 14.63 -3.83
C GLY A 28 -7.62 13.85 -3.92
N VAL A 29 -7.44 12.99 -2.95
CA VAL A 29 -6.32 12.04 -2.87
C VAL A 29 -6.91 10.64 -2.84
N MET A 30 -6.29 9.71 -3.55
CA MET A 30 -6.65 8.30 -3.57
C MET A 30 -5.73 7.51 -2.63
N LEU A 31 -6.30 6.54 -1.92
CA LEU A 31 -5.55 5.51 -1.20
C LEU A 31 -5.60 4.22 -2.03
N GLN A 32 -4.45 3.61 -2.31
CA GLN A 32 -4.43 2.19 -2.65
C GLN A 32 -4.52 1.42 -1.32
N GLY A 33 -5.70 0.88 -1.02
CA GLY A 33 -6.04 0.27 0.27
C GLY A 33 -5.51 -1.16 0.46
N PHE A 34 -4.54 -1.58 -0.36
CA PHE A 34 -3.95 -2.92 -0.29
C PHE A 34 -2.50 -2.95 -0.76
N ALA A 35 -1.78 -3.99 -0.37
CA ALA A 35 -0.49 -4.40 -0.89
C ALA A 35 -0.59 -5.86 -1.36
N TRP A 36 0.43 -6.37 -2.02
CA TRP A 36 0.47 -7.80 -2.37
C TRP A 36 0.52 -8.63 -1.07
N ASP A 37 -0.30 -9.67 -1.00
CA ASP A 37 -0.46 -10.55 0.16
C ASP A 37 -0.96 -9.88 1.46
N SER A 38 -1.50 -8.65 1.39
CA SER A 38 -2.07 -7.94 2.54
C SER A 38 -3.46 -8.46 2.96
N TYR A 39 -3.69 -9.77 2.89
CA TYR A 39 -5.00 -10.37 3.16
C TYR A 39 -5.55 -10.05 4.54
N ALA A 40 -4.71 -10.06 5.57
CA ALA A 40 -5.14 -9.76 6.94
C ALA A 40 -5.50 -8.28 7.13
N GLU A 41 -4.74 -7.37 6.50
CA GLU A 41 -4.83 -5.93 6.73
C GLU A 41 -5.82 -5.23 5.82
N SER A 42 -6.12 -5.84 4.66
CA SER A 42 -7.00 -5.28 3.63
C SER A 42 -8.32 -6.02 3.49
N GLN A 43 -8.67 -6.86 4.47
CA GLN A 43 -10.02 -7.45 4.53
C GLN A 43 -11.07 -6.35 4.61
N TRP A 44 -12.21 -6.57 3.96
CA TRP A 44 -13.30 -5.60 3.92
C TRP A 44 -13.71 -5.10 5.31
N PRO A 45 -13.88 -5.96 6.34
CA PRO A 45 -14.18 -5.49 7.69
C PRO A 45 -13.05 -4.66 8.31
N VAL A 46 -11.79 -5.03 8.07
CA VAL A 46 -10.63 -4.31 8.61
C VAL A 46 -10.50 -2.91 8.00
N LEU A 47 -10.75 -2.78 6.69
CA LEU A 47 -10.81 -1.47 6.05
C LEU A 47 -12.03 -0.67 6.51
N GLU A 48 -13.17 -1.33 6.73
CA GLU A 48 -14.39 -0.69 7.23
C GLU A 48 -14.20 -0.09 8.63
N GLU A 49 -13.52 -0.81 9.54
CA GLU A 49 -13.20 -0.33 10.89
C GLU A 49 -12.35 0.94 10.88
N GLN A 50 -11.55 1.17 9.83
CA GLN A 50 -10.71 2.36 9.66
C GLN A 50 -11.44 3.53 8.97
N ALA A 51 -12.75 3.41 8.72
CA ALA A 51 -13.48 4.37 7.90
C ALA A 51 -13.46 5.80 8.47
N ASP A 52 -13.51 5.97 9.78
CA ASP A 52 -13.48 7.31 10.40
C ASP A 52 -12.16 8.01 10.12
N GLU A 53 -11.03 7.33 10.26
CA GLU A 53 -9.72 7.89 10.02
C GLU A 53 -9.45 8.12 8.52
N ILE A 54 -9.67 7.09 7.70
CA ILE A 54 -9.32 7.16 6.27
C ILE A 54 -10.19 8.19 5.55
N SER A 55 -11.48 8.30 5.86
CA SER A 55 -12.40 9.24 5.21
C SER A 55 -12.08 10.70 5.51
N GLU A 56 -11.38 10.98 6.60
CA GLU A 56 -10.92 12.34 6.91
C GLU A 56 -9.88 12.83 5.89
N PHE A 57 -9.08 11.93 5.33
CA PHE A 57 -7.94 12.30 4.48
C PHE A 57 -8.12 11.92 3.01
N PHE A 58 -8.73 10.79 2.69
CA PHE A 58 -8.86 10.29 1.33
C PHE A 58 -10.27 10.47 0.77
N ASN A 59 -10.34 10.64 -0.55
CA ASN A 59 -11.59 10.82 -1.27
C ASN A 59 -11.97 9.61 -2.11
N LEU A 60 -10.97 8.80 -2.49
CA LEU A 60 -11.12 7.55 -3.23
C LEU A 60 -10.25 6.48 -2.59
N ILE A 61 -10.73 5.23 -2.63
CA ILE A 61 -9.96 4.06 -2.19
C ILE A 61 -9.97 3.04 -3.33
N TRP A 62 -8.79 2.72 -3.85
CA TRP A 62 -8.61 1.60 -4.77
C TRP A 62 -8.39 0.33 -3.97
N VAL A 63 -9.24 -0.68 -4.21
CA VAL A 63 -9.20 -2.00 -3.55
C VAL A 63 -8.89 -3.10 -4.57
N PRO A 64 -8.38 -4.27 -4.12
CA PRO A 64 -8.08 -5.37 -5.02
C PRO A 64 -9.33 -5.88 -5.74
N ASN A 65 -9.10 -6.65 -6.82
CA ASN A 65 -10.20 -7.28 -7.55
C ASN A 65 -11.06 -8.12 -6.60
N SER A 66 -12.35 -7.79 -6.53
CA SER A 66 -13.34 -8.46 -5.68
C SER A 66 -14.00 -9.67 -6.33
N ALA A 67 -13.81 -9.89 -7.63
CA ALA A 67 -14.34 -11.04 -8.35
C ALA A 67 -13.72 -12.36 -7.85
N TYR A 68 -14.53 -13.43 -7.79
CA TYR A 68 -14.05 -14.73 -7.35
C TYR A 68 -13.04 -15.34 -8.31
N ALA A 69 -11.84 -15.61 -7.82
CA ALA A 69 -10.71 -16.12 -8.59
C ALA A 69 -10.32 -17.57 -8.22
N GLY A 70 -11.31 -18.42 -7.93
CA GLY A 70 -11.11 -19.84 -7.63
C GLY A 70 -10.81 -20.17 -6.17
N SER A 71 -10.49 -19.20 -5.33
CA SER A 71 -10.23 -19.37 -3.90
C SER A 71 -10.65 -18.11 -3.13
N MET A 72 -11.06 -18.31 -1.88
CA MET A 72 -11.28 -17.24 -0.89
C MET A 72 -10.07 -17.06 0.04
N SER A 73 -8.94 -17.66 -0.25
CA SER A 73 -7.72 -17.54 0.55
C SER A 73 -6.51 -17.33 -0.35
N MET A 74 -5.63 -16.42 0.06
CA MET A 74 -4.33 -16.15 -0.58
C MET A 74 -4.38 -15.99 -2.10
N ASN A 75 -5.35 -15.22 -2.60
CA ASN A 75 -5.52 -14.95 -4.02
C ASN A 75 -5.81 -13.45 -4.22
N MET A 76 -4.95 -12.77 -4.97
CA MET A 76 -5.08 -11.34 -5.24
C MET A 76 -6.20 -10.99 -6.24
N GLY A 77 -6.81 -11.98 -6.90
CA GLY A 77 -7.95 -11.77 -7.79
C GLY A 77 -7.60 -11.56 -9.27
N TYR A 78 -6.30 -11.57 -9.66
CA TYR A 78 -5.89 -11.28 -11.04
C TYR A 78 -6.13 -12.42 -12.05
N HIS A 79 -6.76 -13.52 -11.62
CA HIS A 79 -7.23 -14.60 -12.50
C HIS A 79 -8.73 -14.87 -12.24
N PRO A 80 -9.63 -13.90 -12.52
CA PRO A 80 -11.04 -14.05 -12.18
C PRO A 80 -11.67 -15.25 -12.90
N VAL A 81 -12.46 -16.02 -12.15
CA VAL A 81 -13.24 -17.15 -12.67
C VAL A 81 -14.72 -16.76 -12.81
N TYR A 82 -15.26 -16.04 -11.82
CA TYR A 82 -16.63 -15.54 -11.80
C TYR A 82 -16.62 -14.03 -11.68
N TRP A 83 -17.25 -13.33 -12.60
CA TRP A 83 -17.35 -11.87 -12.58
C TRP A 83 -18.48 -11.34 -11.69
N PHE A 84 -19.58 -12.09 -11.56
CA PHE A 84 -20.74 -11.67 -10.78
C PHE A 84 -20.78 -12.29 -9.38
N LYS A 85 -19.75 -13.01 -8.96
CA LYS A 85 -19.53 -13.49 -7.60
C LYS A 85 -18.40 -12.72 -6.96
N GLN A 86 -18.71 -11.98 -5.88
CA GLN A 86 -17.76 -11.05 -5.23
C GLN A 86 -17.21 -11.57 -3.89
N ASP A 87 -17.29 -12.87 -3.65
CA ASP A 87 -16.59 -13.51 -2.53
C ASP A 87 -15.14 -13.76 -2.90
N CYS A 88 -14.20 -13.16 -2.21
CA CYS A 88 -12.78 -13.23 -2.53
C CYS A 88 -11.91 -13.37 -1.26
N ALA A 89 -10.59 -13.39 -1.41
CA ALA A 89 -9.65 -13.50 -0.28
C ALA A 89 -9.72 -12.33 0.71
N PHE A 90 -10.32 -11.21 0.32
CA PHE A 90 -10.47 -10.02 1.17
C PHE A 90 -11.83 -9.95 1.88
N GLY A 91 -12.73 -10.88 1.62
CA GLY A 91 -14.02 -10.99 2.30
C GLY A 91 -15.16 -11.42 1.40
N THR A 92 -16.36 -11.52 1.98
CA THR A 92 -17.59 -11.83 1.28
C THR A 92 -18.17 -10.60 0.60
N GLU A 93 -19.05 -10.81 -0.38
CA GLU A 93 -19.81 -9.73 -1.03
C GLU A 93 -20.61 -8.88 -0.02
N ALA A 94 -21.20 -9.51 1.00
CA ALA A 94 -21.93 -8.79 2.03
C ALA A 94 -21.04 -7.81 2.80
N GLN A 95 -19.81 -8.22 3.13
CA GLN A 95 -18.80 -7.37 3.78
C GLN A 95 -18.32 -6.25 2.85
N LEU A 96 -18.09 -6.55 1.57
CA LEU A 96 -17.75 -5.56 0.55
C LEU A 96 -18.83 -4.46 0.46
N ARG A 97 -20.09 -4.84 0.37
CA ARG A 97 -21.23 -3.91 0.31
C ARG A 97 -21.35 -3.06 1.58
N SER A 98 -21.12 -3.65 2.75
CA SER A 98 -21.09 -2.92 4.04
C SER A 98 -19.99 -1.86 4.05
N MET A 99 -18.78 -2.24 3.70
CA MET A 99 -17.63 -1.33 3.62
C MET A 99 -17.90 -0.18 2.64
N ILE A 100 -18.33 -0.49 1.41
CA ILE A 100 -18.62 0.54 0.40
C ILE A 100 -19.68 1.53 0.93
N LYS A 101 -20.74 1.01 1.55
CA LYS A 101 -21.81 1.86 2.12
C LYS A 101 -21.28 2.76 3.23
N THR A 102 -20.49 2.22 4.18
CA THR A 102 -19.94 2.96 5.32
C THR A 102 -19.08 4.14 4.85
N TYR A 103 -18.23 3.92 3.87
CA TYR A 103 -17.37 4.98 3.31
C TYR A 103 -18.15 5.97 2.44
N LYS A 104 -19.12 5.50 1.66
CA LYS A 104 -19.98 6.35 0.84
C LYS A 104 -20.81 7.31 1.70
N ASP A 105 -21.29 6.87 2.85
CA ASP A 105 -21.97 7.72 3.83
C ASP A 105 -21.06 8.82 4.40
N LYS A 106 -19.73 8.66 4.26
CA LYS A 106 -18.68 9.63 4.63
C LYS A 106 -18.13 10.43 3.43
N GLY A 107 -18.67 10.22 2.22
CA GLY A 107 -18.27 10.94 1.01
C GLY A 107 -16.99 10.40 0.33
N VAL A 108 -16.63 9.14 0.57
CA VAL A 108 -15.49 8.46 -0.05
C VAL A 108 -15.99 7.40 -1.03
N GLY A 109 -15.47 7.43 -2.27
CA GLY A 109 -15.78 6.47 -3.32
C GLY A 109 -14.75 5.34 -3.41
N PHE A 110 -15.19 4.18 -3.94
CA PHE A 110 -14.32 3.04 -4.20
C PHE A 110 -14.01 2.88 -5.67
N ILE A 111 -12.74 2.58 -5.97
CA ILE A 111 -12.25 2.22 -7.31
C ILE A 111 -12.08 0.69 -7.34
N ALA A 112 -12.87 0.02 -8.17
CA ALA A 112 -12.74 -1.42 -8.40
C ALA A 112 -11.51 -1.71 -9.26
N ASP A 113 -10.78 -2.76 -8.93
CA ASP A 113 -9.74 -3.32 -9.79
C ASP A 113 -10.39 -4.25 -10.83
N ILE A 114 -10.29 -3.90 -12.11
CA ILE A 114 -11.00 -4.54 -13.21
C ILE A 114 -10.03 -5.38 -14.03
N VAL A 115 -10.20 -6.69 -14.00
CA VAL A 115 -9.43 -7.65 -14.80
C VAL A 115 -10.32 -8.17 -15.92
N ILE A 116 -10.18 -7.59 -17.11
CA ILE A 116 -10.95 -7.93 -18.31
C ILE A 116 -10.09 -8.28 -19.51
N ASN A 117 -8.77 -8.08 -19.43
CA ASN A 117 -7.88 -8.57 -20.48
C ASN A 117 -8.03 -10.08 -20.66
N HIS A 118 -8.11 -10.78 -19.54
CA HIS A 118 -8.11 -12.24 -19.46
C HIS A 118 -9.05 -12.76 -18.40
N ARG A 119 -9.37 -14.07 -18.48
CA ARG A 119 -10.23 -14.77 -17.52
C ARG A 119 -9.86 -16.25 -17.44
N ASN A 120 -10.04 -16.86 -16.27
CA ASN A 120 -9.89 -18.31 -16.09
C ASN A 120 -11.23 -19.05 -16.15
N GLY A 121 -11.17 -20.34 -16.49
CA GLY A 121 -12.28 -21.28 -16.37
C GLY A 121 -12.34 -21.96 -14.99
N VAL A 122 -13.34 -22.81 -14.76
CA VAL A 122 -13.67 -23.41 -13.46
C VAL A 122 -12.83 -24.62 -13.15
N GLY A 123 -12.52 -25.50 -13.90
CA GLY A 123 -11.99 -26.83 -13.56
C GLY A 123 -10.54 -27.06 -13.96
N GLY A 124 -9.81 -26.00 -14.35
CA GLY A 124 -8.44 -26.12 -14.84
C GLY A 124 -8.34 -26.58 -16.30
N SER A 125 -9.45 -26.71 -17.02
CA SER A 125 -9.46 -26.87 -18.48
C SER A 125 -9.16 -25.58 -19.21
N TRP A 126 -9.14 -24.47 -18.47
CA TRP A 126 -8.83 -23.13 -18.95
C TRP A 126 -9.88 -22.50 -19.88
N VAL A 127 -10.72 -23.27 -20.51
CA VAL A 127 -11.74 -22.81 -21.48
C VAL A 127 -13.16 -23.06 -21.00
N ASP A 128 -13.33 -23.60 -19.80
CA ASP A 128 -14.62 -23.92 -19.17
C ASP A 128 -15.12 -22.74 -18.34
N PHE A 129 -15.39 -21.62 -18.99
CA PHE A 129 -15.97 -20.46 -18.35
C PHE A 129 -17.34 -20.78 -17.75
N PRO A 130 -17.60 -20.37 -16.49
CA PRO A 130 -18.90 -20.59 -15.87
C PRO A 130 -20.00 -19.75 -16.55
N ALA A 131 -21.21 -20.32 -16.56
CA ALA A 131 -22.39 -19.53 -16.85
C ALA A 131 -22.79 -18.75 -15.59
N GLU A 132 -23.00 -17.44 -15.72
CA GLU A 132 -23.40 -16.55 -14.65
C GLU A 132 -24.68 -15.79 -15.04
N THR A 133 -25.47 -15.43 -14.06
CA THR A 133 -26.75 -14.73 -14.32
C THR A 133 -26.76 -13.37 -13.64
N TYR A 134 -27.05 -12.34 -14.41
CA TYR A 134 -27.25 -10.98 -13.93
C TYR A 134 -28.45 -10.35 -14.61
N ASN A 135 -29.32 -9.69 -13.86
CA ASN A 135 -30.56 -9.07 -14.35
C ASN A 135 -31.42 -10.00 -15.22
N GLY A 136 -31.51 -11.29 -14.85
CA GLY A 136 -32.32 -12.29 -15.54
C GLY A 136 -31.75 -12.79 -16.88
N LYS A 137 -30.55 -12.36 -17.26
CA LYS A 137 -29.82 -12.82 -18.44
C LYS A 137 -28.61 -13.65 -18.03
N THR A 138 -28.33 -14.73 -18.78
CA THR A 138 -27.16 -15.58 -18.59
C THR A 138 -26.04 -15.10 -19.51
N TYR A 139 -24.84 -14.98 -18.93
CA TYR A 139 -23.58 -14.60 -19.55
C TYR A 139 -22.60 -15.77 -19.44
N GLN A 140 -22.01 -16.18 -20.55
CA GLN A 140 -21.04 -17.27 -20.58
C GLN A 140 -20.12 -17.11 -21.78
N LEU A 141 -18.81 -16.99 -21.54
CA LEU A 141 -17.81 -16.97 -22.60
C LEU A 141 -17.48 -18.37 -23.07
N GLY A 142 -16.87 -18.48 -24.25
CA GLY A 142 -16.47 -19.75 -24.85
C GLY A 142 -15.23 -19.58 -25.75
N LEU A 143 -14.90 -20.63 -26.51
CA LEU A 143 -13.72 -20.63 -27.39
C LEU A 143 -13.72 -19.53 -28.46
N ALA A 144 -14.91 -19.06 -28.85
CA ALA A 144 -15.04 -17.96 -29.81
C ALA A 144 -14.74 -16.57 -29.20
N ASP A 145 -14.62 -16.49 -27.90
CA ASP A 145 -14.36 -15.28 -27.14
C ASP A 145 -12.88 -15.17 -26.70
N ILE A 146 -12.08 -16.21 -26.97
CA ILE A 146 -10.66 -16.29 -26.67
C ILE A 146 -9.88 -15.90 -27.91
N CYS A 147 -8.85 -15.06 -27.75
CA CYS A 147 -7.95 -14.65 -28.83
C CYS A 147 -7.31 -15.85 -29.54
N ALA A 148 -7.24 -15.83 -30.87
CA ALA A 148 -6.73 -16.93 -31.67
C ALA A 148 -5.25 -17.26 -31.39
N ASN A 149 -4.48 -16.30 -30.90
CA ASN A 149 -3.08 -16.42 -30.53
C ASN A 149 -2.86 -16.68 -29.02
N ASP A 150 -3.93 -16.94 -28.25
CA ASP A 150 -3.84 -17.33 -26.85
C ASP A 150 -3.09 -18.66 -26.67
N GLU A 151 -2.40 -18.82 -25.54
CA GLU A 151 -1.60 -20.01 -25.22
C GLU A 151 -2.44 -21.28 -25.08
N CYS A 152 -3.78 -21.20 -24.92
CA CYS A 152 -4.64 -22.39 -24.86
C CYS A 152 -4.52 -23.23 -26.13
N ALA A 153 -4.15 -22.64 -27.26
CA ALA A 153 -3.85 -23.37 -28.48
C ALA A 153 -2.68 -24.35 -28.31
N LYS A 154 -1.66 -24.02 -27.50
CA LYS A 154 -0.54 -24.90 -27.16
C LYS A 154 -0.97 -26.10 -26.31
N ASN A 155 -2.12 -25.98 -25.63
CA ASN A 155 -2.71 -27.02 -24.80
C ASN A 155 -3.79 -27.86 -25.54
N GLY A 156 -3.89 -27.74 -26.85
CA GLY A 156 -4.80 -28.53 -27.69
C GLY A 156 -6.21 -27.97 -27.84
N TYR A 157 -6.50 -26.80 -27.28
CA TYR A 157 -7.76 -26.09 -27.52
C TYR A 157 -7.70 -25.33 -28.85
N LYS A 158 -8.85 -25.01 -29.40
CA LYS A 158 -8.95 -24.28 -30.67
C LYS A 158 -9.75 -23.00 -30.46
N PRO A 159 -9.11 -21.94 -29.92
CA PRO A 159 -9.74 -20.64 -29.83
C PRO A 159 -10.09 -20.13 -31.23
N THR A 160 -11.23 -19.49 -31.39
CA THR A 160 -11.74 -19.03 -32.69
C THR A 160 -12.06 -17.54 -32.69
N GLY A 161 -11.65 -16.80 -31.68
CA GLY A 161 -11.67 -15.33 -31.68
C GLY A 161 -10.71 -14.74 -32.70
N ALA A 162 -10.67 -13.43 -32.82
CA ALA A 162 -9.65 -12.73 -33.56
C ALA A 162 -8.28 -12.80 -32.85
N ASN A 163 -7.22 -12.37 -33.49
CA ASN A 163 -5.96 -12.16 -32.81
C ASN A 163 -6.10 -11.04 -31.79
N ASP A 164 -5.31 -11.15 -30.72
CA ASP A 164 -5.20 -10.12 -29.73
C ASP A 164 -4.89 -8.75 -30.36
N THR A 165 -5.45 -7.70 -29.78
CA THR A 165 -5.29 -6.31 -30.22
C THR A 165 -4.23 -5.54 -29.44
N GLY A 166 -3.59 -6.18 -28.48
CA GLY A 166 -2.52 -5.66 -27.64
C GLY A 166 -1.40 -6.67 -27.40
N GLU A 167 -0.79 -6.63 -26.22
CA GLU A 167 0.26 -7.54 -25.80
C GLU A 167 -0.38 -8.84 -25.26
N ALA A 168 -0.01 -10.01 -25.79
CA ALA A 168 -0.48 -11.29 -25.29
C ALA A 168 0.07 -11.55 -23.87
N TRP A 169 -0.72 -12.23 -23.04
CA TRP A 169 -0.34 -12.62 -21.69
C TRP A 169 -0.62 -14.11 -21.43
N ASP A 170 0.45 -14.88 -21.18
CA ASP A 170 0.40 -16.35 -21.07
C ASP A 170 0.00 -16.82 -19.63
N GLY A 171 -1.01 -16.21 -19.00
CA GLY A 171 -1.38 -16.55 -17.60
C GLY A 171 -2.82 -17.01 -17.42
N ALA A 172 -3.70 -16.57 -18.31
CA ALA A 172 -5.13 -16.92 -18.37
C ALA A 172 -5.62 -16.69 -19.79
N ARG A 173 -6.91 -16.86 -20.06
CA ARG A 173 -7.43 -16.75 -21.45
C ARG A 173 -7.60 -15.30 -21.84
N ASP A 174 -6.78 -14.82 -22.78
CA ASP A 174 -6.93 -13.49 -23.37
C ASP A 174 -8.25 -13.38 -24.11
N LEU A 175 -9.04 -12.38 -23.77
CA LEU A 175 -10.39 -12.20 -24.32
C LEU A 175 -10.34 -11.35 -25.60
N ASP A 176 -11.05 -11.82 -26.63
CA ASP A 176 -11.20 -11.09 -27.90
C ASP A 176 -12.16 -9.90 -27.74
N HIS A 177 -11.63 -8.74 -27.39
CA HIS A 177 -12.41 -7.51 -27.27
C HIS A 177 -13.02 -7.01 -28.59
N THR A 178 -12.68 -7.60 -29.75
CA THR A 178 -13.37 -7.33 -31.01
C THR A 178 -14.73 -8.03 -31.10
N SER A 179 -14.94 -9.10 -30.29
CA SER A 179 -16.20 -9.84 -30.20
C SER A 179 -17.29 -9.00 -29.52
N ALA A 180 -18.43 -8.82 -30.18
CA ALA A 180 -19.58 -8.19 -29.59
C ALA A 180 -20.09 -8.96 -28.34
N HIS A 181 -19.89 -10.29 -28.31
CA HIS A 181 -20.25 -11.12 -27.19
C HIS A 181 -19.36 -10.87 -25.97
N VAL A 182 -18.03 -10.72 -26.14
CA VAL A 182 -17.11 -10.28 -25.07
C VAL A 182 -17.51 -8.90 -24.56
N GLN A 183 -17.74 -7.94 -25.48
CA GLN A 183 -18.16 -6.58 -25.12
C GLN A 183 -19.45 -6.57 -24.29
N GLU A 184 -20.43 -7.38 -24.66
CA GLU A 184 -21.69 -7.49 -23.91
C GLU A 184 -21.46 -8.06 -22.50
N ASN A 185 -20.63 -9.10 -22.35
CA ASN A 185 -20.29 -9.69 -21.07
C ASN A 185 -19.54 -8.68 -20.18
N VAL A 186 -18.55 -7.97 -20.72
CA VAL A 186 -17.80 -6.92 -19.99
C VAL A 186 -18.71 -5.77 -19.57
N ASN A 187 -19.56 -5.26 -20.48
CA ASN A 187 -20.50 -4.18 -20.12
C ASN A 187 -21.45 -4.59 -19.00
N ALA A 188 -21.95 -5.83 -19.01
CA ALA A 188 -22.80 -6.34 -17.94
C ALA A 188 -22.03 -6.43 -16.60
N TYR A 189 -20.78 -6.86 -16.63
CA TYR A 189 -19.93 -6.91 -15.45
C TYR A 189 -19.66 -5.51 -14.87
N LEU A 190 -19.34 -4.54 -15.70
CA LEU A 190 -19.11 -3.15 -15.26
C LEU A 190 -20.38 -2.49 -14.74
N ASP A 191 -21.54 -2.77 -15.36
CA ASP A 191 -22.86 -2.33 -14.87
C ASP A 191 -23.16 -2.91 -13.47
N PHE A 192 -22.91 -4.20 -13.28
CA PHE A 192 -23.03 -4.86 -11.98
C PHE A 192 -22.15 -4.21 -10.91
N LEU A 193 -20.87 -4.00 -11.20
CA LEU A 193 -19.96 -3.39 -10.24
C LEU A 193 -20.38 -1.96 -9.85
N LYS A 194 -20.78 -1.15 -10.84
CA LYS A 194 -21.17 0.22 -10.60
C LYS A 194 -22.53 0.34 -9.93
N ASN A 195 -23.56 -0.28 -10.52
CA ASN A 195 -24.96 -0.01 -10.17
C ASN A 195 -25.49 -0.94 -9.09
N ASP A 196 -24.94 -2.15 -8.94
CA ASP A 196 -25.39 -3.12 -7.94
C ASP A 196 -24.46 -3.20 -6.74
N ILE A 197 -23.13 -3.34 -6.95
CA ILE A 197 -22.15 -3.32 -5.85
C ILE A 197 -21.93 -1.90 -5.31
N GLY A 198 -21.87 -0.90 -6.17
CA GLY A 198 -21.78 0.52 -5.78
C GLY A 198 -20.40 1.15 -5.90
N TYR A 199 -19.50 0.60 -6.70
CA TYR A 199 -18.22 1.23 -7.00
C TYR A 199 -18.40 2.58 -7.74
N GLU A 200 -17.53 3.55 -7.42
CA GLU A 200 -17.54 4.90 -8.00
C GLU A 200 -16.71 5.00 -9.27
N GLY A 201 -15.71 4.14 -9.42
CA GLY A 201 -14.77 4.15 -10.54
C GLY A 201 -14.06 2.82 -10.75
N PHE A 202 -13.20 2.80 -11.76
CA PHE A 202 -12.50 1.59 -12.22
C PHE A 202 -11.00 1.84 -12.38
N ARG A 203 -10.18 0.90 -11.89
CA ARG A 203 -8.79 0.73 -12.29
C ARG A 203 -8.73 -0.49 -13.21
N TYR A 204 -8.29 -0.30 -14.43
CA TYR A 204 -8.15 -1.39 -15.39
C TYR A 204 -6.75 -1.98 -15.32
N ASP A 205 -6.71 -3.28 -15.04
CA ASP A 205 -5.50 -4.10 -15.01
C ASP A 205 -4.98 -4.33 -16.42
N PHE A 206 -3.65 -4.38 -16.57
CA PHE A 206 -2.94 -4.78 -17.78
C PHE A 206 -3.55 -4.23 -19.09
N VAL A 207 -3.78 -2.91 -19.16
CA VAL A 207 -4.40 -2.27 -20.34
C VAL A 207 -3.53 -2.26 -21.60
N LYS A 208 -2.32 -2.78 -21.56
CA LYS A 208 -1.51 -3.08 -22.74
C LYS A 208 -2.02 -4.30 -23.50
N GLY A 209 -2.77 -5.18 -22.85
CA GLY A 209 -3.23 -6.43 -23.43
C GLY A 209 -4.34 -6.28 -24.48
N TYR A 210 -4.94 -5.09 -24.61
CA TYR A 210 -5.96 -4.84 -25.65
C TYR A 210 -5.99 -3.38 -26.07
N ALA A 211 -6.53 -3.09 -27.27
CA ALA A 211 -6.55 -1.74 -27.79
C ALA A 211 -7.34 -0.77 -26.91
N SER A 212 -6.76 0.39 -26.62
CA SER A 212 -7.31 1.43 -25.72
C SER A 212 -8.72 1.89 -26.05
N LYS A 213 -9.14 1.81 -27.31
CA LYS A 213 -10.50 2.13 -27.75
C LYS A 213 -11.58 1.33 -27.02
N TYR A 214 -11.27 0.09 -26.59
CA TYR A 214 -12.21 -0.74 -25.84
C TYR A 214 -12.40 -0.22 -24.40
N ASN A 215 -11.34 0.24 -23.74
CA ASN A 215 -11.50 0.98 -22.46
C ASN A 215 -12.39 2.20 -22.62
N GLY A 216 -12.17 2.97 -23.70
CA GLY A 216 -12.99 4.13 -24.01
C GLY A 216 -14.47 3.77 -24.18
N MET A 217 -14.74 2.75 -24.98
CA MET A 217 -16.10 2.25 -25.25
C MET A 217 -16.80 1.77 -23.96
N TYR A 218 -16.12 0.96 -23.15
CA TYR A 218 -16.66 0.45 -21.89
C TYR A 218 -16.97 1.56 -20.88
N ASN A 219 -16.06 2.54 -20.75
CA ASN A 219 -16.26 3.67 -19.84
C ASN A 219 -17.39 4.60 -20.30
N ALA A 220 -17.51 4.84 -21.61
CA ALA A 220 -18.61 5.64 -22.16
C ALA A 220 -19.96 4.96 -21.93
N GLU A 221 -20.06 3.63 -22.11
CA GLU A 221 -21.27 2.85 -21.84
C GLU A 221 -21.61 2.84 -20.33
N ALA A 222 -20.59 2.56 -19.47
CA ALA A 222 -20.76 2.57 -18.01
C ALA A 222 -21.03 3.97 -17.45
N LYS A 223 -20.74 5.03 -18.19
CA LYS A 223 -20.83 6.43 -17.74
C LYS A 223 -20.07 6.65 -16.42
N ILE A 224 -18.81 6.21 -16.39
CA ILE A 224 -17.97 6.28 -15.20
C ILE A 224 -17.15 7.57 -15.20
N ASP A 225 -17.09 8.26 -14.03
CA ASP A 225 -16.36 9.51 -13.89
C ASP A 225 -14.89 9.30 -13.52
N TYR A 226 -14.58 8.21 -12.83
CA TYR A 226 -13.23 7.86 -12.40
C TYR A 226 -12.76 6.59 -13.08
N SER A 227 -11.83 6.71 -14.00
CA SER A 227 -11.19 5.57 -14.65
C SER A 227 -9.70 5.79 -14.74
N VAL A 228 -8.91 4.80 -14.36
CA VAL A 228 -7.46 4.80 -14.48
C VAL A 228 -6.96 3.48 -15.05
N GLY A 229 -6.14 3.54 -16.09
CA GLY A 229 -5.52 2.36 -16.70
C GLY A 229 -4.11 2.13 -16.19
N GLU A 230 -3.75 0.88 -16.01
CA GLU A 230 -2.39 0.44 -15.76
C GLU A 230 -1.65 0.27 -17.09
N TYR A 231 -1.24 1.38 -17.70
CA TYR A 231 -0.33 1.33 -18.84
C TYR A 231 1.12 1.38 -18.36
N TRP A 232 1.67 0.24 -18.03
CA TRP A 232 3.01 0.13 -17.42
C TRP A 232 4.11 0.43 -18.44
N ASP A 233 4.48 1.69 -18.55
CA ASP A 233 5.54 2.14 -19.46
C ASP A 233 6.21 3.43 -18.96
N GLY A 234 7.55 3.47 -19.01
CA GLY A 234 8.33 4.68 -18.69
C GLY A 234 8.33 5.73 -19.81
N ASN A 235 7.83 5.41 -20.99
CA ASN A 235 7.76 6.34 -22.11
C ASN A 235 6.46 7.13 -22.08
N VAL A 236 6.55 8.40 -21.72
CA VAL A 236 5.39 9.30 -21.59
C VAL A 236 4.57 9.41 -22.89
N SER A 237 5.19 9.28 -24.06
CA SER A 237 4.47 9.37 -25.34
C SER A 237 3.57 8.15 -25.55
N LEU A 238 4.00 6.97 -25.14
CA LEU A 238 3.18 5.75 -25.24
C LEU A 238 1.98 5.83 -24.28
N VAL A 239 2.18 6.30 -23.04
CA VAL A 239 1.09 6.50 -22.07
C VAL A 239 0.08 7.54 -22.60
N LYS A 240 0.55 8.66 -23.15
CA LYS A 240 -0.32 9.68 -23.79
C LYS A 240 -1.12 9.11 -24.96
N ASN A 241 -0.47 8.33 -25.82
CA ASN A 241 -1.13 7.69 -26.97
C ASN A 241 -2.23 6.73 -26.51
N TRP A 242 -1.99 5.99 -25.42
CA TRP A 242 -3.01 5.14 -24.82
C TRP A 242 -4.20 5.96 -24.32
N ILE A 243 -3.96 7.04 -23.55
CA ILE A 243 -5.01 7.96 -23.06
C ILE A 243 -5.81 8.51 -24.24
N ASP A 244 -5.14 8.99 -25.30
CA ASP A 244 -5.79 9.51 -26.50
C ASP A 244 -6.60 8.45 -27.25
N GLY A 245 -6.16 7.21 -27.21
CA GLY A 245 -6.86 6.07 -27.81
C GLY A 245 -8.16 5.69 -27.09
N THR A 246 -8.36 6.17 -25.85
CA THR A 246 -9.64 5.96 -25.12
C THR A 246 -10.74 6.94 -25.52
N LYS A 247 -10.49 7.85 -26.44
CA LYS A 247 -11.48 8.86 -26.85
C LYS A 247 -12.72 8.23 -27.50
N VAL A 248 -13.89 8.64 -27.00
CA VAL A 248 -15.19 8.40 -27.64
C VAL A 248 -15.79 9.77 -27.93
N ASP A 249 -16.20 10.01 -29.15
CA ASP A 249 -16.72 11.29 -29.63
C ASP A 249 -15.82 12.48 -29.28
N GLY A 250 -14.51 12.28 -29.32
CA GLY A 250 -13.49 13.28 -29.02
C GLY A 250 -13.20 13.50 -27.53
N VAL A 251 -13.89 12.80 -26.63
CA VAL A 251 -13.76 12.91 -25.17
C VAL A 251 -12.93 11.77 -24.62
N ILE A 252 -11.84 12.06 -23.89
CA ILE A 252 -11.00 11.08 -23.19
C ILE A 252 -11.84 10.38 -22.12
N GLN A 253 -11.79 9.05 -22.09
CA GLN A 253 -12.60 8.22 -21.18
C GLN A 253 -11.79 7.58 -20.06
N SER A 254 -10.47 7.71 -20.01
CA SER A 254 -9.65 7.16 -18.93
C SER A 254 -8.40 7.99 -18.66
N ALA A 255 -8.05 8.15 -17.39
CA ALA A 255 -6.73 8.54 -16.93
C ALA A 255 -5.75 7.34 -16.97
N ALA A 256 -4.49 7.57 -16.68
CA ALA A 256 -3.49 6.52 -16.50
C ALA A 256 -2.64 6.77 -15.26
N PHE A 257 -2.08 5.71 -14.67
CA PHE A 257 -1.00 5.83 -13.71
C PHE A 257 0.24 6.44 -14.38
N ASP A 258 0.84 7.44 -13.73
CA ASP A 258 2.00 8.18 -14.26
C ASP A 258 3.30 7.39 -14.02
N PHE A 259 3.46 6.25 -14.70
CA PHE A 259 4.68 5.44 -14.64
C PHE A 259 5.94 6.22 -15.05
N PRO A 260 5.92 7.11 -16.06
CA PRO A 260 7.06 7.97 -16.34
C PRO A 260 7.52 8.77 -15.10
N LEU A 261 6.59 9.40 -14.37
CA LEU A 261 6.90 10.12 -13.15
C LEU A 261 7.43 9.18 -12.05
N LYS A 262 6.82 8.00 -11.89
CA LYS A 262 7.26 6.98 -10.93
C LYS A 262 8.75 6.64 -11.11
N TYR A 263 9.20 6.41 -12.34
CA TYR A 263 10.61 6.14 -12.61
C TYR A 263 11.52 7.35 -12.35
N TYR A 264 11.06 8.56 -12.65
CA TYR A 264 11.82 9.76 -12.31
C TYR A 264 11.93 9.97 -10.79
N ILE A 265 10.90 9.62 -10.02
CA ILE A 265 10.93 9.64 -8.56
C ILE A 265 11.96 8.64 -8.04
N ASN A 266 11.99 7.41 -8.56
CA ASN A 266 12.98 6.41 -8.19
C ASN A 266 14.42 6.91 -8.42
N ASP A 267 14.68 7.46 -9.62
CA ASP A 267 16.01 7.95 -9.97
C ASP A 267 16.41 9.18 -9.13
N ALA A 268 15.51 10.14 -9.01
CA ALA A 268 15.81 11.41 -8.35
C ALA A 268 15.79 11.31 -6.83
N ILE A 269 14.67 10.95 -6.25
CA ILE A 269 14.47 10.96 -4.80
C ILE A 269 15.06 9.69 -4.18
N GLY A 270 14.88 8.56 -4.84
CA GLY A 270 15.39 7.28 -4.38
C GLY A 270 16.91 7.15 -4.53
N ASN A 271 17.48 7.61 -5.63
CA ASN A 271 18.90 7.44 -5.97
C ASN A 271 19.71 8.76 -6.01
N GLY A 272 19.12 9.90 -5.66
CA GLY A 272 19.80 11.20 -5.61
C GLY A 272 20.08 11.85 -6.97
N GLN A 273 19.50 11.36 -8.07
CA GLN A 273 19.68 11.90 -9.42
C GLN A 273 18.68 13.04 -9.70
N TRP A 274 18.74 14.11 -8.93
CA TRP A 274 17.71 15.15 -8.81
C TRP A 274 17.22 15.75 -10.12
N SER A 275 18.08 15.92 -11.12
CA SER A 275 17.70 16.44 -12.44
C SER A 275 16.72 15.55 -13.21
N ARG A 276 16.53 14.29 -12.80
CA ARG A 276 15.56 13.39 -13.41
C ARG A 276 14.12 13.88 -13.24
N LEU A 277 13.81 14.68 -12.20
CA LEU A 277 12.50 15.32 -12.01
C LEU A 277 12.21 16.45 -13.02
N ASP A 278 13.18 16.88 -13.82
CA ASP A 278 12.96 17.76 -14.96
C ASP A 278 12.36 17.04 -16.17
N GLY A 279 12.34 15.72 -16.15
CA GLY A 279 11.77 14.87 -17.20
C GLY A 279 10.28 15.11 -17.45
N SER A 280 9.83 14.72 -18.64
CA SER A 280 8.43 14.87 -19.03
C SER A 280 7.58 13.73 -18.50
N SER A 281 6.53 14.06 -17.75
CA SER A 281 5.53 13.12 -17.22
C SER A 281 4.11 13.62 -17.57
N LEU A 282 3.09 12.83 -17.25
CA LEU A 282 1.70 13.29 -17.40
C LEU A 282 1.44 14.48 -16.50
N ALA A 283 1.85 14.44 -15.23
CA ALA A 283 1.64 15.50 -14.24
C ALA A 283 2.33 16.82 -14.62
N SER A 284 3.42 16.79 -15.39
CA SER A 284 4.12 17.98 -15.85
C SER A 284 3.57 18.55 -17.16
N ASP A 285 2.66 17.86 -17.85
CA ASP A 285 2.10 18.26 -19.14
C ASP A 285 0.79 19.03 -18.95
N ALA A 286 0.68 20.17 -19.62
CA ALA A 286 -0.49 21.05 -19.49
C ALA A 286 -1.81 20.39 -19.92
N THR A 287 -1.78 19.47 -20.87
CA THR A 287 -2.95 18.76 -21.40
C THR A 287 -3.27 17.50 -20.58
N TYR A 288 -2.23 16.74 -20.17
CA TYR A 288 -2.42 15.42 -19.60
C TYR A 288 -2.40 15.37 -18.06
N LYS A 289 -1.98 16.45 -17.36
CA LYS A 289 -1.97 16.48 -15.88
C LYS A 289 -3.33 16.16 -15.25
N ARG A 290 -4.44 16.51 -15.90
CA ARG A 290 -5.78 16.10 -15.49
C ARG A 290 -5.94 14.60 -15.37
N TYR A 291 -5.33 13.86 -16.30
CA TYR A 291 -5.42 12.41 -16.44
C TYR A 291 -4.22 11.69 -15.83
N SER A 292 -3.43 12.37 -15.01
CA SER A 292 -2.28 11.82 -14.31
C SER A 292 -2.70 11.33 -12.92
N VAL A 293 -2.68 10.03 -12.68
CA VAL A 293 -2.73 9.46 -11.34
C VAL A 293 -1.29 9.19 -10.90
N THR A 294 -0.79 10.06 -10.01
CA THR A 294 0.60 9.99 -9.54
C THR A 294 0.76 9.03 -8.38
N PHE A 295 1.86 8.31 -8.30
CA PHE A 295 2.15 7.36 -7.23
C PHE A 295 3.65 7.21 -7.01
N VAL A 296 4.05 6.74 -5.84
CA VAL A 296 5.45 6.40 -5.50
C VAL A 296 5.69 4.92 -5.75
N ASP A 297 4.94 4.07 -5.08
CA ASP A 297 4.91 2.63 -5.29
C ASP A 297 3.47 2.12 -5.34
N ASN A 298 3.29 0.91 -5.85
CA ASN A 298 2.05 0.15 -5.81
C ASN A 298 2.34 -1.30 -5.39
N HIS A 299 1.30 -2.15 -5.36
CA HIS A 299 1.39 -3.54 -4.95
C HIS A 299 2.33 -4.40 -5.80
N ASP A 300 2.59 -4.01 -7.07
CA ASP A 300 3.53 -4.70 -7.96
C ASP A 300 4.93 -4.12 -7.87
N THR A 301 5.08 -2.80 -8.05
CA THR A 301 6.41 -2.16 -8.05
C THR A 301 7.14 -2.31 -6.71
N TYR A 302 6.40 -2.43 -5.60
CA TYR A 302 6.95 -2.64 -4.27
C TYR A 302 7.66 -4.00 -4.12
N ARG A 303 7.20 -5.04 -4.82
CA ARG A 303 7.74 -6.41 -4.73
C ARG A 303 9.02 -6.59 -5.54
N ASP A 304 9.15 -5.84 -6.61
CA ASP A 304 10.21 -6.01 -7.61
C ASP A 304 11.34 -4.99 -7.42
N ASN A 305 12.34 -5.07 -8.29
CA ASN A 305 13.42 -4.08 -8.39
C ASN A 305 12.94 -2.69 -8.85
N ASN A 306 11.63 -2.50 -9.01
CA ASN A 306 11.00 -1.25 -9.41
C ASN A 306 10.56 -0.37 -8.24
N LYS A 307 10.68 -0.81 -6.99
CA LYS A 307 10.33 0.00 -5.81
C LYS A 307 11.18 1.27 -5.74
N CYS A 308 10.64 2.31 -5.14
CA CYS A 308 11.43 3.48 -4.79
C CYS A 308 12.46 3.07 -3.72
N PRO A 309 13.77 3.19 -4.01
CA PRO A 309 14.79 2.54 -3.18
C PRO A 309 15.03 3.21 -1.83
N ALA A 310 14.71 4.51 -1.70
CA ALA A 310 14.92 5.28 -0.47
C ALA A 310 14.04 6.54 -0.42
N ASN A 311 14.03 7.23 0.73
CA ASN A 311 13.39 8.54 0.93
C ASN A 311 11.88 8.54 0.61
N LEU A 312 11.17 7.47 0.99
CA LEU A 312 9.76 7.26 0.67
C LEU A 312 8.85 8.39 1.19
N GLU A 313 9.15 8.94 2.36
CA GLU A 313 8.40 10.08 2.93
C GLU A 313 8.56 11.32 2.05
N ALA A 314 9.80 11.65 1.61
CA ALA A 314 10.07 12.76 0.69
C ALA A 314 9.42 12.54 -0.70
N ALA A 315 9.36 11.31 -1.17
CA ALA A 315 8.67 10.96 -2.41
C ALA A 315 7.16 11.19 -2.32
N ASN A 316 6.53 10.84 -1.19
CA ASN A 316 5.13 11.18 -0.92
C ASN A 316 4.92 12.69 -0.78
N ALA A 317 5.84 13.43 -0.14
CA ALA A 317 5.80 14.88 -0.08
C ALA A 317 5.80 15.50 -1.48
N TYR A 318 6.58 14.95 -2.40
CA TYR A 318 6.59 15.39 -3.79
C TYR A 318 5.25 15.17 -4.47
N ILE A 319 4.71 13.95 -4.54
CA ILE A 319 3.44 13.69 -5.26
C ILE A 319 2.25 14.42 -4.62
N LEU A 320 2.22 14.58 -3.30
CA LEU A 320 1.13 15.26 -2.59
C LEU A 320 1.16 16.79 -2.77
N THR A 321 2.28 17.37 -3.18
CA THR A 321 2.40 18.80 -3.49
C THR A 321 2.34 19.11 -4.99
N MET A 322 2.33 18.12 -5.86
CA MET A 322 2.28 18.27 -7.33
C MET A 322 0.85 18.29 -7.90
N PRO A 323 0.64 18.79 -9.15
CA PRO A 323 -0.59 18.54 -9.90
C PRO A 323 -0.73 17.03 -10.21
N GLY A 324 -1.87 16.64 -10.78
CA GLY A 324 -2.29 15.25 -10.90
C GLY A 324 -3.07 14.80 -9.65
N THR A 325 -3.59 13.58 -9.67
CA THR A 325 -4.28 12.96 -8.53
C THR A 325 -3.32 12.02 -7.82
N PRO A 326 -2.87 12.34 -6.59
CA PRO A 326 -1.98 11.45 -5.85
C PRO A 326 -2.71 10.17 -5.42
N CYS A 327 -2.05 9.02 -5.63
CA CYS A 327 -2.43 7.74 -5.08
C CYS A 327 -1.37 7.32 -4.04
N VAL A 328 -1.76 7.28 -2.77
CA VAL A 328 -0.90 6.87 -1.67
C VAL A 328 -0.98 5.35 -1.52
N PHE A 329 0.15 4.69 -1.44
CA PHE A 329 0.23 3.24 -1.25
C PHE A 329 0.01 2.85 0.22
N LEU A 330 -0.71 1.76 0.50
CA LEU A 330 -1.04 1.31 1.86
C LEU A 330 0.19 1.24 2.78
N ASN A 331 1.29 0.66 2.31
CA ASN A 331 2.50 0.52 3.14
C ASN A 331 3.13 1.87 3.46
N HIS A 332 3.06 2.85 2.55
CA HIS A 332 3.52 4.22 2.83
C HIS A 332 2.58 4.93 3.81
N TRP A 333 1.26 4.76 3.65
CA TRP A 333 0.27 5.27 4.61
C TRP A 333 0.56 4.75 6.02
N LYS A 334 0.78 3.46 6.18
CA LYS A 334 1.10 2.84 7.47
C LYS A 334 2.42 3.35 8.07
N ALA A 335 3.46 3.47 7.23
CA ALA A 335 4.80 3.84 7.69
C ALA A 335 4.95 5.34 8.04
N TYR A 336 4.23 6.22 7.32
CA TYR A 336 4.40 7.68 7.41
C TYR A 336 3.08 8.41 7.66
N LYS A 337 2.15 7.78 8.38
CA LYS A 337 0.75 8.23 8.52
C LYS A 337 0.63 9.69 8.95
N THR A 338 1.30 10.11 10.02
CA THR A 338 1.28 11.49 10.51
C THR A 338 1.77 12.49 9.46
N ALA A 339 2.88 12.20 8.79
CA ALA A 339 3.43 13.08 7.77
C ALA A 339 2.49 13.17 6.55
N ILE A 340 1.95 12.04 6.08
CA ILE A 340 1.02 11.98 4.95
C ILE A 340 -0.28 12.74 5.26
N LYS A 341 -0.85 12.60 6.47
CA LYS A 341 -2.00 13.40 6.92
C LYS A 341 -1.71 14.90 6.79
N LYS A 342 -0.58 15.37 7.31
CA LYS A 342 -0.18 16.78 7.21
C LYS A 342 0.03 17.21 5.76
N MET A 343 0.66 16.39 4.91
CA MET A 343 0.84 16.67 3.48
C MET A 343 -0.51 16.82 2.75
N ILE A 344 -1.48 15.95 3.03
CA ILE A 344 -2.84 16.03 2.46
C ILE A 344 -3.54 17.31 2.91
N LEU A 345 -3.42 17.68 4.18
CA LEU A 345 -3.97 18.94 4.67
C LEU A 345 -3.31 20.16 4.01
N ILE A 346 -2.00 20.18 3.84
CA ILE A 346 -1.28 21.24 3.11
C ILE A 346 -1.81 21.35 1.68
N ARG A 347 -1.99 20.22 0.96
CA ARG A 347 -2.58 20.20 -0.38
C ARG A 347 -3.97 20.86 -0.39
N ARG A 348 -4.83 20.53 0.58
CA ARG A 348 -6.17 21.10 0.72
C ARG A 348 -6.15 22.59 1.07
N ILE A 349 -5.33 22.99 2.03
CA ILE A 349 -5.16 24.39 2.46
C ILE A 349 -4.74 25.26 1.28
N ALA A 350 -3.78 24.81 0.49
CA ALA A 350 -3.31 25.52 -0.69
C ALA A 350 -4.29 25.46 -1.87
N GLY A 351 -5.24 24.52 -1.86
CA GLY A 351 -6.19 24.30 -2.96
C GLY A 351 -5.54 23.68 -4.19
N ILE A 352 -4.59 22.75 -4.00
CA ILE A 352 -3.94 22.05 -5.12
C ILE A 352 -4.91 21.03 -5.71
N SER A 353 -5.08 21.09 -7.03
CA SER A 353 -5.86 20.14 -7.83
C SER A 353 -4.98 19.41 -8.85
N ASN A 354 -5.56 18.45 -9.58
CA ASN A 354 -4.91 17.81 -10.71
C ASN A 354 -4.58 18.79 -11.85
N MET A 355 -5.20 19.97 -11.87
CA MET A 355 -4.98 21.02 -12.89
C MET A 355 -4.05 22.14 -12.41
N SER A 356 -3.54 22.09 -11.19
CA SER A 356 -2.67 23.12 -10.63
C SER A 356 -1.43 23.39 -11.49
N LEU A 357 -0.89 24.62 -11.39
CA LEU A 357 0.23 25.06 -12.20
C LEU A 357 1.56 24.81 -11.46
N ILE A 358 2.50 24.14 -12.11
CA ILE A 358 3.90 24.17 -11.70
C ILE A 358 4.46 25.54 -12.05
N ALA A 359 4.55 26.41 -11.03
CA ALA A 359 4.97 27.82 -11.19
C ALA A 359 6.49 28.00 -11.26
N GLY A 360 7.24 26.97 -10.93
CA GLY A 360 8.71 26.96 -11.03
C GLY A 360 9.30 25.65 -10.54
N LYS A 361 10.41 25.26 -11.14
CA LYS A 361 11.20 24.10 -10.72
C LYS A 361 12.69 24.36 -10.95
N LYS A 362 13.54 23.79 -10.11
CA LYS A 362 14.99 23.93 -10.21
C LYS A 362 15.69 22.72 -9.60
N SER A 363 16.61 22.13 -10.38
CA SER A 363 17.54 21.11 -9.90
C SER A 363 18.78 21.75 -9.28
N TYR A 364 19.29 21.14 -8.22
CA TYR A 364 20.55 21.41 -7.56
C TYR A 364 21.39 20.13 -7.56
N THR A 365 22.68 20.24 -7.28
CA THR A 365 23.57 19.06 -7.18
C THR A 365 23.08 18.08 -6.12
N GLY A 366 22.62 18.57 -4.96
CA GLY A 366 22.16 17.74 -3.83
C GLY A 366 20.65 17.73 -3.61
N GLY A 367 19.83 18.34 -4.49
CA GLY A 367 18.42 18.45 -4.22
C GLY A 367 17.58 19.00 -5.38
N TYR A 368 16.30 19.22 -5.09
CA TYR A 368 15.31 19.73 -6.06
C TYR A 368 14.33 20.69 -5.40
N GLN A 369 13.92 21.70 -6.13
CA GLN A 369 12.88 22.66 -5.74
C GLN A 369 11.74 22.60 -6.74
N VAL A 370 10.50 22.55 -6.25
CA VAL A 370 9.31 22.76 -7.06
C VAL A 370 8.33 23.70 -6.35
N LYS A 371 7.75 24.61 -7.11
CA LYS A 371 6.70 25.52 -6.67
C LYS A 371 5.42 25.23 -7.44
N VAL A 372 4.33 24.97 -6.74
CA VAL A 372 3.01 24.69 -7.31
C VAL A 372 2.01 25.76 -6.82
N LYS A 373 1.23 26.29 -7.74
CA LYS A 373 0.18 27.26 -7.44
C LYS A 373 -1.16 26.55 -7.35
N GLY A 374 -1.73 26.51 -6.16
CA GLY A 374 -3.12 26.12 -5.93
C GLY A 374 -4.07 27.34 -5.97
N ASP A 375 -5.35 27.08 -5.77
CA ASP A 375 -6.40 28.14 -5.81
C ASP A 375 -6.26 29.16 -4.69
N ASN A 376 -5.83 28.74 -3.50
CA ASN A 376 -5.75 29.56 -2.30
C ASN A 376 -4.35 30.19 -2.11
N GLY A 377 -3.31 29.52 -2.62
CA GLY A 377 -1.93 29.97 -2.51
C GLY A 377 -0.94 28.96 -3.06
N SER A 378 0.34 29.33 -3.04
CA SER A 378 1.41 28.48 -3.56
C SER A 378 2.05 27.63 -2.46
N VAL A 379 2.50 26.44 -2.85
CA VAL A 379 3.33 25.53 -2.06
C VAL A 379 4.68 25.42 -2.73
N MET A 380 5.75 25.41 -1.93
CA MET A 380 7.11 25.13 -2.37
C MET A 380 7.60 23.87 -1.66
N CYS A 381 7.86 22.80 -2.43
CA CYS A 381 8.46 21.58 -1.94
C CYS A 381 9.96 21.59 -2.26
N LEU A 382 10.78 21.44 -1.24
CA LEU A 382 12.23 21.32 -1.30
C LEU A 382 12.60 19.89 -0.95
N LEU A 383 13.42 19.28 -1.79
CA LEU A 383 13.89 17.90 -1.62
C LEU A 383 15.42 17.91 -1.57
N GLY A 384 16.00 17.17 -0.61
CA GLY A 384 17.44 17.15 -0.41
C GLY A 384 18.03 18.53 -0.07
N GLU A 385 19.24 18.79 -0.52
CA GLU A 385 19.98 20.04 -0.27
C GLU A 385 19.68 21.08 -1.35
N THR A 386 19.11 22.20 -0.95
CA THR A 386 18.67 23.28 -1.83
C THR A 386 19.24 24.64 -1.38
N PRO A 387 20.54 24.90 -1.58
CA PRO A 387 21.21 26.10 -1.08
C PRO A 387 20.73 27.38 -1.80
N GLY A 388 20.71 28.49 -1.05
CA GLY A 388 20.45 29.84 -1.61
C GLY A 388 19.02 30.09 -2.05
N ILE A 389 18.04 29.37 -1.46
CA ILE A 389 16.61 29.59 -1.72
C ILE A 389 16.13 30.86 -1.03
N VAL A 390 15.39 31.67 -1.77
CA VAL A 390 14.67 32.83 -1.25
C VAL A 390 13.27 32.37 -0.80
N LEU A 391 13.00 32.51 0.49
CA LEU A 391 11.74 32.13 1.13
C LEU A 391 10.88 33.32 1.53
N ASP A 392 11.12 34.50 0.94
CA ASP A 392 10.35 35.70 1.21
C ASP A 392 8.87 35.46 0.92
N GLY A 393 8.00 35.77 1.89
CA GLY A 393 6.54 35.53 1.80
C GLY A 393 6.11 34.07 1.99
N TYR A 394 7.01 33.18 2.45
CA TYR A 394 6.74 31.78 2.75
C TYR A 394 7.06 31.43 4.20
N LYS A 395 6.26 30.55 4.79
CA LYS A 395 6.52 29.94 6.09
C LYS A 395 6.63 28.43 5.96
N LEU A 396 7.44 27.82 6.83
CA LEU A 396 7.58 26.37 6.92
C LEU A 396 6.25 25.78 7.42
N ALA A 397 5.72 24.79 6.70
CA ALA A 397 4.51 24.07 7.06
C ALA A 397 4.81 22.65 7.56
N LEU A 398 5.80 22.00 6.97
CA LEU A 398 6.20 20.64 7.34
C LEU A 398 7.65 20.40 6.93
N GLU A 399 8.40 19.65 7.74
CA GLU A 399 9.71 19.13 7.37
C GLU A 399 9.88 17.69 7.86
N GLY A 400 10.71 16.95 7.16
CA GLY A 400 11.10 15.58 7.50
C GLY A 400 12.42 15.24 6.83
N THR A 401 12.75 13.95 6.80
CA THR A 401 14.01 13.49 6.22
C THR A 401 14.05 13.77 4.72
N ASN A 402 15.01 14.58 4.29
CA ASN A 402 15.23 14.98 2.89
C ASN A 402 14.08 15.75 2.22
N TYR A 403 13.20 16.39 3.00
CA TYR A 403 12.21 17.33 2.42
C TYR A 403 11.83 18.45 3.39
N LYS A 404 11.39 19.58 2.81
CA LYS A 404 10.71 20.69 3.48
C LYS A 404 9.58 21.21 2.60
N ILE A 405 8.44 21.50 3.20
CA ILE A 405 7.28 22.08 2.52
C ILE A 405 7.01 23.46 3.11
N TYR A 406 7.06 24.46 2.25
CA TYR A 406 6.72 25.84 2.59
C TYR A 406 5.43 26.23 1.90
N VAL A 407 4.64 27.07 2.57
CA VAL A 407 3.41 27.65 2.04
C VAL A 407 3.47 29.17 2.11
N GLU A 408 2.69 29.87 1.27
CA GLU A 408 2.57 31.33 1.37
C GLU A 408 2.12 31.73 2.79
N GLU A 409 2.70 32.79 3.36
CA GLU A 409 2.45 33.25 4.75
C GLU A 409 0.98 33.47 5.08
N LYS A 410 0.17 33.89 4.07
CA LYS A 410 -1.27 34.16 4.20
C LYS A 410 -2.10 32.90 4.49
N LEU A 411 -1.60 31.71 4.18
CA LEU A 411 -2.35 30.45 4.37
C LEU A 411 -2.36 30.06 5.85
N ASP A 412 -3.54 29.78 6.39
CA ASP A 412 -3.68 29.27 7.75
C ASP A 412 -3.35 27.77 7.78
N ILE A 413 -2.32 27.40 8.54
CA ILE A 413 -1.85 26.02 8.72
C ILE A 413 -2.11 25.48 10.13
N SER A 414 -2.90 26.16 10.95
CA SER A 414 -3.16 25.77 12.35
C SER A 414 -3.79 24.37 12.49
N SER A 415 -4.51 23.93 11.45
CA SER A 415 -5.07 22.57 11.44
C SER A 415 -4.01 21.46 11.44
N LEU A 416 -2.77 21.74 11.03
CA LEU A 416 -1.68 20.75 11.08
C LEU A 416 -1.31 20.36 12.52
N ASP A 417 -1.54 21.24 13.48
CA ASP A 417 -1.27 21.00 14.90
C ASP A 417 -2.25 19.98 15.52
N ASN A 418 -3.41 19.79 14.87
CA ASN A 418 -4.40 18.82 15.29
C ASN A 418 -4.01 17.38 14.92
N VAL A 419 -3.10 17.21 13.95
CA VAL A 419 -2.56 15.89 13.57
C VAL A 419 -1.48 15.52 14.57
N LYS A 420 -1.88 14.72 15.56
CA LYS A 420 -0.95 14.21 16.57
C LYS A 420 -0.09 13.10 15.99
N GLU A 421 1.15 13.00 16.50
CA GLU A 421 1.95 11.80 16.28
C GLU A 421 1.15 10.60 16.82
N GLU A 422 1.05 9.55 16.03
CA GLU A 422 0.57 8.29 16.59
C GLU A 422 1.58 7.86 17.65
N GLU A 423 1.12 7.72 18.87
CA GLU A 423 1.91 6.98 19.86
C GLU A 423 2.08 5.59 19.24
N LYS A 424 3.27 5.30 18.71
CA LYS A 424 3.61 3.92 18.36
C LYS A 424 3.39 3.15 19.65
N GLU A 425 2.36 2.30 19.68
CA GLU A 425 2.18 1.37 20.78
C GLU A 425 3.55 0.73 21.01
N LYS A 426 4.10 0.97 22.21
CA LYS A 426 5.39 0.35 22.55
C LYS A 426 5.16 -1.14 22.44
N PHE A 427 5.90 -1.76 21.53
CA PHE A 427 5.86 -3.21 21.43
C PHE A 427 6.05 -3.81 22.81
N VAL A 428 5.11 -4.63 23.23
CA VAL A 428 5.16 -5.37 24.49
C VAL A 428 5.34 -6.84 24.15
N MET A 429 6.45 -7.41 24.57
CA MET A 429 6.74 -8.82 24.34
C MET A 429 5.63 -9.68 24.99
N PRO A 430 4.96 -10.59 24.26
CA PRO A 430 3.97 -11.49 24.85
C PRO A 430 4.56 -12.34 25.97
N GLU A 431 3.79 -12.59 27.03
CA GLU A 431 4.24 -13.32 28.23
C GLU A 431 4.77 -14.73 27.93
N CYS A 432 4.27 -15.37 26.87
CA CYS A 432 4.75 -16.69 26.43
C CYS A 432 6.15 -16.67 25.81
N CYS A 433 6.67 -15.48 25.46
CA CYS A 433 8.00 -15.31 24.90
C CYS A 433 9.03 -15.25 26.04
N THR A 434 9.78 -16.33 26.23
CA THR A 434 10.81 -16.45 27.28
C THR A 434 12.21 -16.45 26.67
N ALA A 435 13.15 -15.78 27.35
CA ALA A 435 14.55 -15.76 26.92
C ALA A 435 15.21 -17.15 27.00
N GLU A 436 16.23 -17.35 26.16
CA GLU A 436 17.12 -18.53 26.22
C GLU A 436 18.55 -18.08 26.56
N GLU A 437 18.97 -18.35 27.78
CA GLU A 437 20.27 -17.87 28.25
C GLU A 437 21.41 -18.52 27.46
N GLY A 438 22.26 -17.68 26.88
CA GLY A 438 23.45 -18.12 26.11
C GLY A 438 23.16 -18.77 24.75
N LYS A 439 21.93 -18.70 24.26
CA LYS A 439 21.51 -19.21 22.95
C LYS A 439 21.12 -18.10 22.00
N MET A 440 21.25 -18.33 20.70
CA MET A 440 20.55 -17.57 19.68
C MET A 440 19.08 -17.97 19.70
N TYR A 441 18.15 -16.99 19.64
CA TYR A 441 16.72 -17.29 19.59
C TYR A 441 15.93 -16.12 19.01
N ALA A 442 14.76 -16.43 18.47
CA ALA A 442 13.83 -15.45 17.93
C ALA A 442 12.40 -15.97 17.99
N PHE A 443 11.43 -15.08 17.93
CA PHE A 443 10.01 -15.38 17.94
C PHE A 443 9.35 -14.90 16.65
N PHE A 444 8.39 -15.66 16.17
CA PHE A 444 7.62 -15.31 14.98
C PHE A 444 6.13 -15.44 15.27
N GLU A 445 5.41 -14.34 15.07
CA GLU A 445 3.96 -14.32 15.08
C GLU A 445 3.47 -14.69 13.68
N VAL A 446 2.84 -15.84 13.60
CA VAL A 446 2.42 -16.43 12.33
C VAL A 446 1.08 -15.84 11.90
N PRO A 447 0.97 -15.29 10.70
CA PRO A 447 -0.31 -14.83 10.17
C PRO A 447 -1.37 -15.93 10.20
N SER A 448 -2.61 -15.57 10.52
CA SER A 448 -3.73 -16.52 10.65
C SER A 448 -4.01 -17.33 9.36
N TYR A 449 -3.59 -16.82 8.20
CA TYR A 449 -3.76 -17.46 6.91
C TYR A 449 -2.61 -18.42 6.50
N TRP A 450 -1.56 -18.56 7.33
CA TRP A 450 -0.53 -19.56 7.07
C TRP A 450 -0.98 -20.94 7.59
N ASP A 451 -0.88 -21.96 6.75
CA ASP A 451 -1.13 -23.35 7.18
C ASP A 451 0.04 -23.84 8.03
N THR A 452 -0.16 -23.87 9.33
CA THR A 452 0.85 -24.32 10.30
C THR A 452 0.83 -25.83 10.59
N THR A 453 0.06 -26.64 9.86
CA THR A 453 -0.06 -28.10 10.07
C THR A 453 1.31 -28.81 10.08
N ASN A 454 2.24 -28.38 9.22
CA ASN A 454 3.60 -28.91 9.14
C ASN A 454 4.59 -28.19 10.05
N GLY A 455 4.15 -27.15 10.77
CA GLY A 455 4.95 -26.30 11.63
C GLY A 455 5.65 -25.17 10.89
N ILE A 456 6.28 -24.29 11.65
CA ILE A 456 7.08 -23.17 11.17
C ILE A 456 8.55 -23.53 11.26
N TYR A 457 9.33 -23.05 10.30
CA TYR A 457 10.77 -23.27 10.19
C TYR A 457 11.49 -21.93 10.19
N CYS A 458 12.72 -21.93 10.69
CA CYS A 458 13.61 -20.78 10.72
C CYS A 458 14.86 -21.07 9.90
N TRP A 459 15.24 -20.12 9.05
CA TRP A 459 16.53 -20.06 8.38
C TRP A 459 17.28 -18.83 8.86
N CYS A 460 18.45 -19.03 9.49
CA CYS A 460 19.22 -17.96 10.09
C CYS A 460 20.68 -18.06 9.67
N TRP A 461 21.27 -16.96 9.20
CA TRP A 461 22.60 -16.96 8.57
C TRP A 461 23.41 -15.70 8.86
N ASN A 462 24.73 -15.83 8.57
CA ASN A 462 25.66 -14.70 8.53
C ASN A 462 26.62 -14.93 7.35
N GLY A 463 26.44 -14.19 6.25
CA GLY A 463 27.24 -14.37 5.04
C GLY A 463 27.21 -15.82 4.54
N THR A 464 28.28 -16.58 4.81
CA THR A 464 28.40 -18.00 4.39
C THR A 464 28.02 -19.01 5.47
N GLN A 465 27.87 -18.60 6.72
CA GLN A 465 27.54 -19.46 7.84
C GLN A 465 26.02 -19.57 8.03
N ASN A 466 25.54 -20.80 8.20
CA ASN A 466 24.15 -21.10 8.54
C ASN A 466 24.07 -21.60 9.98
N PHE A 467 23.16 -21.03 10.77
CA PHE A 467 22.95 -21.34 12.19
C PHE A 467 21.78 -22.28 12.45
N THR A 468 21.03 -22.67 11.40
CA THR A 468 19.84 -23.54 11.49
C THR A 468 20.06 -24.96 10.95
N GLY A 469 21.31 -25.31 10.66
CA GLY A 469 21.73 -26.61 10.20
C GLY A 469 21.18 -27.00 8.81
N GLY A 470 21.92 -27.81 8.08
CA GLY A 470 21.48 -28.54 6.90
C GLY A 470 21.05 -27.68 5.72
N SER A 471 19.87 -27.96 5.20
CA SER A 471 19.29 -27.39 3.98
C SER A 471 18.00 -26.63 4.31
N TRP A 472 17.58 -25.75 3.37
CA TRP A 472 16.30 -25.08 3.40
C TRP A 472 15.14 -26.07 3.66
N PRO A 473 14.15 -25.72 4.48
CA PRO A 473 13.86 -24.42 5.12
C PRO A 473 14.52 -24.20 6.50
N GLY A 474 15.51 -24.97 6.88
CA GLY A 474 16.24 -24.83 8.12
C GLY A 474 15.64 -25.64 9.27
N GLU A 475 15.66 -25.06 10.47
CA GLU A 475 15.28 -25.74 11.70
C GLU A 475 13.81 -25.47 12.07
N LYS A 476 13.13 -26.51 12.58
CA LYS A 476 11.73 -26.40 12.98
C LYS A 476 11.59 -25.62 14.28
N CYS A 477 10.74 -24.59 14.28
CA CYS A 477 10.37 -23.82 15.46
C CYS A 477 9.42 -24.59 16.39
N THR A 478 9.28 -24.12 17.63
CA THR A 478 8.34 -24.64 18.63
C THR A 478 7.23 -23.62 18.87
N LYS A 479 5.95 -24.02 18.81
CA LYS A 479 4.85 -23.16 19.22
C LYS A 479 4.95 -22.87 20.72
N VAL A 480 4.97 -21.58 21.11
CA VAL A 480 5.12 -21.15 22.51
C VAL A 480 3.86 -20.51 23.08
N GLY A 481 2.95 -20.05 22.24
CA GLY A 481 1.70 -19.41 22.69
C GLY A 481 0.92 -18.78 21.56
N GLU A 482 0.11 -17.80 21.94
CA GLU A 482 -0.70 -17.00 21.02
C GLU A 482 -0.60 -15.52 21.42
N ALA A 483 -0.59 -14.64 20.41
CA ALA A 483 -0.64 -13.20 20.57
C ALA A 483 -2.07 -12.74 20.96
N ALA A 484 -2.23 -11.48 21.36
CA ALA A 484 -3.52 -10.92 21.75
C ALA A 484 -4.58 -10.95 20.63
N ASN A 485 -4.15 -10.94 19.37
CA ASN A 485 -5.00 -11.06 18.18
C ASN A 485 -5.34 -12.51 17.80
N GLY A 486 -4.89 -13.51 18.60
CA GLY A 486 -5.11 -14.94 18.35
C GLY A 486 -4.11 -15.61 17.41
N ASN A 487 -3.16 -14.88 16.86
CA ASN A 487 -2.10 -15.46 16.03
C ASN A 487 -1.17 -16.34 16.85
N GLN A 488 -0.71 -17.45 16.26
CA GLN A 488 0.23 -18.35 16.91
C GLN A 488 1.62 -17.73 16.98
N ILE A 489 2.30 -17.91 18.14
CA ILE A 489 3.68 -17.50 18.32
C ILE A 489 4.57 -18.73 18.32
N TRP A 490 5.57 -18.72 17.45
CA TRP A 490 6.55 -19.79 17.31
C TRP A 490 7.95 -19.28 17.64
N LYS A 491 8.75 -20.10 18.32
CA LYS A 491 10.10 -19.78 18.77
C LYS A 491 11.11 -20.67 18.08
N TRP A 492 12.14 -20.07 17.52
CA TRP A 492 13.37 -20.75 17.17
C TRP A 492 14.39 -20.60 18.29
N VAL A 493 15.14 -21.69 18.57
CA VAL A 493 16.28 -21.70 19.50
C VAL A 493 17.44 -22.35 18.77
N GLY A 494 18.44 -21.57 18.47
CA GLY A 494 19.62 -21.98 17.71
C GLY A 494 20.80 -22.39 18.58
N PRO A 495 22.01 -22.40 17.99
CA PRO A 495 23.27 -22.69 18.69
C PRO A 495 23.56 -21.73 19.85
N ASN A 496 24.70 -21.95 20.54
CA ASN A 496 25.16 -20.99 21.55
C ASN A 496 25.50 -19.65 20.91
N ALA A 497 25.16 -18.55 21.56
CA ALA A 497 25.46 -17.20 21.07
C ALA A 497 26.97 -16.95 20.86
N SER A 498 27.82 -17.74 21.54
CA SER A 498 29.28 -17.70 21.35
C SER A 498 29.76 -18.31 20.02
N GLU A 499 28.91 -19.02 19.29
CA GLU A 499 29.28 -19.71 18.02
C GLU A 499 29.23 -18.79 16.79
N GLY A 500 28.72 -17.59 16.93
CA GLY A 500 28.68 -16.59 15.87
C GLY A 500 27.66 -15.47 16.11
N ALA A 501 27.52 -14.60 15.13
CA ALA A 501 26.58 -13.50 15.14
C ALA A 501 25.77 -13.53 13.82
N PRO A 502 24.53 -14.03 13.82
CA PRO A 502 23.65 -13.98 12.67
C PRO A 502 23.39 -12.53 12.21
N THR A 503 23.20 -12.34 10.91
CA THR A 503 22.81 -11.05 10.34
C THR A 503 21.44 -11.10 9.68
N GLY A 504 20.99 -12.30 9.25
CA GLY A 504 19.71 -12.47 8.58
C GLY A 504 18.88 -13.62 9.16
N ILE A 505 17.56 -13.51 9.04
CA ILE A 505 16.60 -14.51 9.48
C ILE A 505 15.39 -14.55 8.54
N ILE A 506 14.87 -15.76 8.26
CA ILE A 506 13.62 -16.01 7.55
C ILE A 506 12.79 -17.00 8.35
N PHE A 507 11.49 -16.77 8.44
CA PHE A 507 10.53 -17.77 8.90
C PHE A 507 9.68 -18.27 7.74
N SER A 508 9.36 -19.57 7.72
CA SER A 508 8.65 -20.18 6.60
C SER A 508 7.83 -21.40 7.01
N VAL A 509 6.86 -21.75 6.16
CA VAL A 509 6.23 -23.07 6.13
C VAL A 509 6.94 -23.92 5.09
N LYS A 510 7.25 -25.18 5.40
CA LYS A 510 7.93 -26.09 4.45
C LYS A 510 7.09 -26.29 3.19
N GLY A 511 7.60 -25.79 2.06
CA GLY A 511 6.88 -25.83 0.77
C GLY A 511 5.72 -24.86 0.66
N GLY A 512 5.65 -23.85 1.55
CA GLY A 512 4.61 -22.83 1.64
C GLY A 512 5.19 -21.41 1.71
N PRO A 513 4.43 -20.47 2.28
CA PRO A 513 4.83 -19.07 2.39
C PRO A 513 6.04 -18.88 3.31
N GLN A 514 6.73 -17.75 3.12
CA GLN A 514 7.86 -17.32 3.92
C GLN A 514 7.85 -15.79 4.12
N THR A 515 8.56 -15.31 5.13
CA THR A 515 8.88 -13.88 5.28
C THR A 515 9.86 -13.43 4.20
N SER A 516 10.02 -12.13 4.03
CA SER A 516 11.21 -11.57 3.38
C SER A 516 12.47 -11.90 4.19
N ASP A 517 13.65 -11.57 3.63
CA ASP A 517 14.90 -11.55 4.38
C ASP A 517 14.79 -10.44 5.44
N LEU A 518 14.92 -10.81 6.71
CA LEU A 518 14.83 -9.91 7.86
C LEU A 518 16.19 -9.80 8.54
N ASP A 519 16.48 -8.65 9.14
CA ASP A 519 17.66 -8.49 9.98
C ASP A 519 17.48 -9.28 11.29
N TYR A 520 18.50 -10.08 11.67
CA TYR A 520 18.46 -10.83 12.91
C TYR A 520 18.71 -9.94 14.13
N HIS A 521 17.83 -10.06 15.12
CA HIS A 521 17.99 -9.51 16.47
C HIS A 521 17.88 -10.62 17.49
N GLU A 522 18.79 -10.70 18.46
CA GLU A 522 18.73 -11.71 19.51
C GLU A 522 17.47 -11.50 20.38
N GLY A 523 16.66 -12.56 20.52
CA GLY A 523 15.37 -12.47 21.19
C GLY A 523 14.37 -11.59 20.44
N GLY A 524 14.59 -11.34 19.15
CA GLY A 524 13.71 -10.54 18.29
C GLY A 524 12.36 -11.20 18.10
N TYR A 525 11.31 -10.37 18.12
CA TYR A 525 9.94 -10.74 17.80
C TYR A 525 9.57 -10.16 16.43
N TYR A 526 9.07 -11.00 15.58
CA TYR A 526 8.82 -10.71 14.18
C TYR A 526 7.39 -11.04 13.79
N ASP A 527 6.83 -10.28 12.87
CA ASP A 527 5.66 -10.67 12.09
C ASP A 527 5.96 -10.66 10.58
N ASN A 528 5.00 -11.13 9.78
CA ASN A 528 5.17 -11.17 8.32
C ASN A 528 4.96 -9.81 7.64
N VAL A 529 4.44 -8.83 8.35
CA VAL A 529 4.00 -7.52 7.81
C VAL A 529 5.02 -6.45 8.09
N THR A 530 5.33 -6.27 9.38
CA THR A 530 6.24 -5.24 9.87
C THR A 530 7.69 -5.72 9.82
N GLY A 531 7.90 -7.03 9.85
CA GLY A 531 9.18 -7.64 10.07
C GLY A 531 9.54 -7.63 11.56
N PHE A 532 10.60 -6.93 11.93
CA PHE A 532 11.04 -6.79 13.33
C PHE A 532 10.14 -5.81 14.10
N LEU A 533 9.53 -6.25 15.19
CA LEU A 533 8.67 -5.46 16.07
C LEU A 533 9.37 -4.97 17.34
N GLY A 534 10.30 -5.75 17.85
CA GLY A 534 11.08 -5.47 19.04
C GLY A 534 11.81 -6.71 19.55
N ASP A 535 12.60 -6.56 20.56
CA ASP A 535 13.33 -7.67 21.20
C ASP A 535 13.15 -7.66 22.72
N MET A 536 13.69 -8.68 23.37
CA MET A 536 13.63 -8.81 24.83
C MET A 536 14.30 -7.65 25.59
N SER A 537 15.15 -6.86 24.92
CA SER A 537 15.82 -5.71 25.51
C SER A 537 15.02 -4.41 25.36
N THR A 538 14.18 -4.32 24.32
CA THR A 538 13.33 -3.16 24.02
C THR A 538 11.95 -3.26 24.63
N SER A 539 11.43 -4.46 24.86
CA SER A 539 10.24 -4.66 25.65
C SER A 539 10.53 -4.22 27.08
N GLY A 540 9.89 -3.15 27.53
CA GLY A 540 9.92 -2.78 28.95
C GLY A 540 9.60 -4.03 29.75
N ILE A 541 10.50 -4.44 30.62
CA ILE A 541 10.44 -5.69 31.38
C ILE A 541 9.12 -5.72 32.17
N SER A 542 8.08 -6.30 31.60
CA SER A 542 6.90 -6.77 32.32
C SER A 542 7.13 -8.24 32.69
N GLY A 543 8.13 -8.50 33.45
CA GLY A 543 8.51 -9.83 33.90
C GLY A 543 9.78 -9.72 34.69
N ILE A 544 9.79 -8.78 35.66
CA ILE A 544 10.72 -8.93 36.76
C ILE A 544 10.36 -10.29 37.34
N ILE A 545 11.30 -11.21 37.38
CA ILE A 545 11.30 -12.27 38.37
C ILE A 545 11.47 -11.52 39.71
N ALA A 546 10.36 -10.98 40.21
CA ALA A 546 10.32 -10.12 41.39
C ALA A 546 10.80 -10.87 42.66
N ASP A 547 10.84 -12.19 42.58
CA ASP A 547 11.07 -13.08 43.70
C ASP A 547 12.38 -13.89 43.65
N ALA A 548 13.22 -13.71 42.61
CA ALA A 548 14.51 -14.38 42.58
C ALA A 548 15.53 -13.61 43.44
N PRO A 549 16.11 -14.22 44.52
CA PRO A 549 17.17 -13.57 45.29
C PRO A 549 18.41 -13.40 44.43
N LEU A 550 19.01 -12.22 44.46
CA LEU A 550 20.22 -11.84 43.68
C LEU A 550 21.52 -12.45 44.23
N GLY A 551 21.46 -13.64 44.84
CA GLY A 551 22.62 -14.35 45.36
C GLY A 551 22.90 -14.06 46.87
N ASN A 552 23.95 -14.71 47.40
CA ASN A 552 24.29 -14.68 48.84
C ASN A 552 25.23 -13.52 49.22
N ALA A 553 25.40 -12.50 48.38
CA ALA A 553 26.22 -11.31 48.69
C ALA A 553 25.35 -10.04 48.81
N PRO A 554 25.78 -9.03 49.58
CA PRO A 554 25.10 -7.73 49.63
C PRO A 554 25.05 -7.06 48.28
N ILE A 555 23.90 -6.46 47.91
CA ILE A 555 23.62 -5.87 46.62
C ILE A 555 23.65 -4.36 46.72
N LYS A 556 24.25 -3.70 45.74
CA LYS A 556 24.24 -2.24 45.60
C LYS A 556 23.32 -1.82 44.46
N VAL A 557 22.63 -0.71 44.68
CA VAL A 557 21.77 -0.04 43.71
C VAL A 557 22.40 1.28 43.30
N PHE A 558 22.62 1.49 41.99
CA PHE A 558 23.22 2.69 41.45
C PHE A 558 22.28 3.39 40.46
N THR A 559 22.43 4.70 40.29
CA THR A 559 21.92 5.41 39.13
C THR A 559 22.70 4.99 37.85
N LEU A 560 22.18 5.31 36.67
CA LEU A 560 22.93 5.14 35.42
C LEU A 560 24.27 5.92 35.37
N THR A 561 24.37 6.99 36.19
CA THR A 561 25.59 7.81 36.31
C THR A 561 26.59 7.24 37.32
N GLY A 562 26.30 6.07 37.93
CA GLY A 562 27.20 5.37 38.83
C GLY A 562 27.10 5.83 40.31
N MET A 563 26.15 6.68 40.66
CA MET A 563 25.92 7.09 42.07
C MET A 563 25.25 5.97 42.84
N GLU A 564 25.86 5.49 43.95
CA GLU A 564 25.27 4.49 44.86
C GLU A 564 24.07 5.10 45.63
N LEU A 565 22.88 4.54 45.40
CA LEU A 565 21.63 4.99 46.05
C LEU A 565 21.27 4.17 47.29
N ARG A 566 21.57 2.87 47.26
CA ARG A 566 21.17 1.93 48.28
C ARG A 566 22.10 0.74 48.33
N ARG A 567 22.27 0.18 49.54
CA ARG A 567 22.94 -1.10 49.74
C ARG A 567 21.98 -2.03 50.48
N CYS A 568 21.70 -3.16 49.88
CA CYS A 568 20.75 -4.16 50.38
C CYS A 568 21.51 -5.38 50.93
N ALA A 569 20.89 -6.06 51.89
CA ALA A 569 21.44 -7.28 52.48
C ALA A 569 21.49 -8.43 51.44
N ALA A 570 22.31 -9.45 51.71
CA ALA A 570 22.32 -10.68 50.94
C ALA A 570 20.93 -11.34 50.95
N GLY A 571 20.47 -11.85 49.80
CA GLY A 571 19.16 -12.47 49.66
C GLY A 571 18.00 -11.49 49.41
N THR A 572 18.28 -10.17 49.27
CA THR A 572 17.26 -9.17 48.88
C THR A 572 16.82 -9.43 47.44
N THR A 573 15.50 -9.38 47.20
CA THR A 573 14.94 -9.46 45.84
C THR A 573 15.16 -8.16 45.06
N ILE A 574 15.08 -8.21 43.73
CA ILE A 574 15.16 -7.00 42.87
C ILE A 574 14.03 -6.03 43.25
N ALA A 575 12.82 -6.53 43.43
CA ALA A 575 11.66 -5.73 43.82
C ALA A 575 11.90 -4.96 45.11
N ASP A 576 12.42 -5.63 46.15
CA ASP A 576 12.73 -5.01 47.43
C ASP A 576 13.90 -4.01 47.31
N ALA A 577 14.90 -4.33 46.47
CA ALA A 577 16.05 -3.46 46.27
C ALA A 577 15.66 -2.12 45.63
N VAL A 578 14.66 -2.09 44.75
CA VAL A 578 14.18 -0.87 44.06
C VAL A 578 12.94 -0.24 44.67
N LYS A 579 12.33 -0.86 45.66
CA LYS A 579 11.09 -0.40 46.30
C LYS A 579 11.21 1.03 46.82
N GLY A 580 10.28 1.89 46.38
CA GLY A 580 10.23 3.30 46.76
C GLY A 580 11.28 4.19 46.07
N LEU A 581 12.01 3.71 45.05
CA LEU A 581 12.78 4.56 44.20
C LEU A 581 11.86 5.24 43.17
N PRO A 582 12.13 6.49 42.75
CA PRO A 582 11.38 7.16 41.70
C PRO A 582 11.40 6.38 40.38
N ASN A 583 10.45 6.67 39.46
CA ASN A 583 10.49 6.14 38.10
C ASN A 583 11.83 6.48 37.47
N GLY A 584 12.51 5.48 36.93
CA GLY A 584 13.85 5.66 36.37
C GLY A 584 14.56 4.34 36.12
N ILE A 585 15.79 4.45 35.63
CA ILE A 585 16.66 3.31 35.32
C ILE A 585 17.77 3.21 36.38
N TYR A 586 17.92 2.02 36.96
CA TYR A 586 18.88 1.74 38.04
C TYR A 586 19.74 0.52 37.70
N ILE A 587 20.94 0.47 38.26
CA ILE A 587 21.80 -0.71 38.23
C ILE A 587 21.70 -1.41 39.57
N VAL A 588 21.16 -2.63 39.61
CA VAL A 588 20.98 -3.45 40.82
C VAL A 588 21.92 -4.65 40.71
N GLY A 589 22.99 -4.64 41.47
CA GLY A 589 24.08 -5.59 41.28
C GLY A 589 24.75 -5.39 39.91
N SER A 590 24.65 -6.39 39.01
CA SER A 590 25.12 -6.29 37.62
C SER A 590 23.97 -6.09 36.61
N ARG A 591 22.74 -5.89 37.05
CA ARG A 591 21.54 -5.82 36.20
C ARG A 591 21.00 -4.39 36.10
N LYS A 592 20.59 -4.01 34.89
CA LYS A 592 19.88 -2.76 34.61
C LYS A 592 18.39 -2.97 34.86
N ILE A 593 17.80 -2.19 35.76
CA ILE A 593 16.40 -2.31 36.18
C ILE A 593 15.66 -1.00 35.87
N VAL A 594 14.51 -1.08 35.25
CA VAL A 594 13.59 0.04 35.06
C VAL A 594 12.53 0.01 36.15
N VAL A 595 12.38 1.11 36.88
CA VAL A 595 11.34 1.30 37.90
C VAL A 595 10.27 2.20 37.29
N ASN A 596 9.08 1.63 37.10
CA ASN A 596 7.85 2.36 36.72
C ASN A 596 6.83 2.03 37.83
N GLN A 597 6.49 3.00 38.69
CA GLN A 597 5.41 2.87 39.66
C GLN A 597 4.12 3.46 39.16
#